data_857bf9005ac62237a5672cf282ed6876
#
_entry.id   857bf9005ac62237a5672cf282ed6876
#
_cell.length_a   1.000
_cell.length_b   1.000
_cell.length_c   1.000
_cell.angle_alpha   90.00
_cell.angle_beta   90.00
_cell.angle_gamma   90.00
#
_symmetry.space_group_name_H-M   'P 1'
#
loop_
_entity.id
_entity.type
_entity.pdbx_description
1 polymer ?
#
loop_
_entity_poly.entity_id
_entity_poly.type
_entity_poly.pdbx_seq_one_letter_code
_entity_poly.pdbx_strand_id
1 'polypeptide(L)'
;MFFTDSCTNVRIEDCYIVSGDDCVSIKSGWDEYGIKFAMASQHIVIKRLTCISPDSAMIALGSEMSGGISDVRAEDLTAINTESAIRIKTAAGRGGYVKDIFVKGMNLTTMKYVFWMTGAYKSHPDPNYDPKALPDITGINYRDVVATGVKMSARLQGISNDPFTNICISNVTIQFSEKPKKHQWNCTYVSGVTSNVTPPPCELLPEKKPLQCPFPTNSLPIESVKLKSCSTNAFF
;
A
#
# COMPACT_ATOMS: atom_id res chain seq x y z
N MET A 1 10.10 3.28 -12.07
CA MET A 1 9.15 3.78 -11.06
C MET A 1 8.09 4.63 -11.73
N PHE A 2 6.84 4.38 -11.45
CA PHE A 2 5.71 5.22 -11.84
C PHE A 2 5.15 5.89 -10.59
N PHE A 3 4.91 7.19 -10.60
CA PHE A 3 4.35 7.89 -9.44
C PHE A 3 3.23 8.85 -9.82
N THR A 4 2.29 9.04 -8.90
CA THR A 4 1.23 10.06 -8.96
C THR A 4 1.37 10.96 -7.74
N ASP A 5 1.16 12.25 -7.89
CA ASP A 5 1.12 13.20 -6.78
C ASP A 5 -0.10 14.11 -6.95
N SER A 6 -0.90 14.21 -5.90
CA SER A 6 -2.09 15.08 -5.87
C SER A 6 -3.03 14.88 -7.08
N CYS A 7 -3.21 13.61 -7.48
CA CYS A 7 -3.96 13.23 -8.67
C CYS A 7 -5.28 12.54 -8.30
N THR A 8 -6.32 12.83 -9.08
CA THR A 8 -7.61 12.14 -8.95
C THR A 8 -8.01 11.44 -10.25
N ASN A 9 -8.75 10.32 -10.15
CA ASN A 9 -9.19 9.52 -11.29
C ASN A 9 -8.02 8.99 -12.13
N VAL A 10 -7.14 8.23 -11.50
CA VAL A 10 -5.98 7.60 -12.14
C VAL A 10 -6.27 6.13 -12.41
N ARG A 11 -5.90 5.64 -13.58
CA ARG A 11 -6.00 4.25 -13.98
C ARG A 11 -4.65 3.74 -14.47
N ILE A 12 -4.14 2.68 -13.83
CA ILE A 12 -2.89 1.99 -14.14
C ILE A 12 -3.23 0.53 -14.38
N GLU A 13 -3.11 0.07 -15.61
CA GLU A 13 -3.50 -1.30 -15.98
C GLU A 13 -2.51 -1.93 -16.94
N ASP A 14 -2.43 -3.28 -16.88
CA ASP A 14 -1.66 -4.10 -17.81
C ASP A 14 -0.17 -3.68 -17.89
N CYS A 15 0.41 -3.35 -16.73
CA CYS A 15 1.77 -2.84 -16.64
C CYS A 15 2.74 -3.92 -16.16
N TYR A 16 3.92 -3.98 -16.79
CA TYR A 16 5.08 -4.74 -16.33
C TYR A 16 6.19 -3.74 -15.98
N ILE A 17 6.55 -3.66 -14.69
CA ILE A 17 7.50 -2.67 -14.18
C ILE A 17 8.67 -3.37 -13.50
N VAL A 18 9.89 -3.07 -13.95
CA VAL A 18 11.13 -3.41 -13.28
C VAL A 18 11.75 -2.12 -12.77
N SER A 19 11.99 -2.04 -11.47
CA SER A 19 12.44 -0.80 -10.83
C SER A 19 13.49 -1.09 -9.74
N GLY A 20 14.43 -0.17 -9.57
CA GLY A 20 15.32 -0.12 -8.39
C GLY A 20 14.70 0.63 -7.20
N ASP A 21 13.48 1.16 -7.37
CA ASP A 21 12.68 1.83 -6.35
C ASP A 21 11.24 1.32 -6.46
N ASP A 22 10.23 1.94 -5.83
CA ASP A 22 8.83 1.52 -5.89
C ASP A 22 8.36 1.32 -7.34
N CYS A 23 7.59 0.26 -7.65
CA CYS A 23 7.01 0.13 -8.98
C CYS A 23 5.94 1.20 -9.21
N VAL A 24 5.01 1.35 -8.27
CA VAL A 24 4.00 2.42 -8.26
C VAL A 24 4.06 3.13 -6.92
N SER A 25 4.16 4.46 -6.93
CA SER A 25 4.15 5.30 -5.75
C SER A 25 3.03 6.33 -5.83
N ILE A 26 2.16 6.36 -4.81
CA ILE A 26 1.04 7.31 -4.71
C ILE A 26 1.40 8.34 -3.65
N LYS A 27 1.39 9.60 -4.02
CA LYS A 27 1.81 10.74 -3.20
C LYS A 27 0.76 11.85 -3.22
N SER A 28 0.84 12.77 -2.25
CA SER A 28 -0.04 13.96 -2.18
C SER A 28 0.60 15.08 -1.36
N GLY A 29 1.84 15.41 -1.68
CA GLY A 29 2.59 16.48 -1.04
C GLY A 29 3.20 16.12 0.32
N TRP A 30 4.11 16.95 0.79
CA TRP A 30 5.04 16.68 1.89
C TRP A 30 4.87 17.64 3.06
N ASP A 31 4.54 17.11 4.23
CA ASP A 31 4.38 17.83 5.51
C ASP A 31 3.51 19.10 5.39
N GLU A 32 3.89 20.23 5.94
CA GLU A 32 3.14 21.47 5.92
C GLU A 32 2.83 21.99 4.51
N TYR A 33 3.66 21.68 3.54
CA TYR A 33 3.42 22.05 2.13
C TYR A 33 2.24 21.25 1.57
N GLY A 34 2.23 19.93 1.80
CA GLY A 34 1.14 19.05 1.39
C GLY A 34 -0.16 19.35 2.15
N ILE A 35 -0.08 19.59 3.47
CA ILE A 35 -1.22 19.99 4.29
C ILE A 35 -1.83 21.28 3.77
N LYS A 36 -1.01 22.29 3.49
CA LYS A 36 -1.46 23.58 3.00
C LYS A 36 -2.01 23.52 1.58
N PHE A 37 -1.40 22.72 0.72
CA PHE A 37 -1.86 22.51 -0.66
C PHE A 37 -3.19 21.75 -0.71
N ALA A 38 -3.40 20.81 0.22
CA ALA A 38 -4.64 20.10 0.50
C ALA A 38 -5.26 19.39 -0.72
N MET A 39 -4.45 18.87 -1.63
CA MET A 39 -4.90 18.08 -2.78
C MET A 39 -4.61 16.60 -2.57
N ALA A 40 -5.65 15.84 -2.34
CA ALA A 40 -5.53 14.39 -2.17
C ALA A 40 -5.28 13.67 -3.49
N SER A 41 -4.56 12.54 -3.41
CA SER A 41 -4.60 11.51 -4.44
C SER A 41 -5.74 10.54 -4.15
N GLN A 42 -6.70 10.42 -5.07
CA GLN A 42 -7.91 9.63 -4.83
C GLN A 42 -8.54 9.05 -6.10
N HIS A 43 -9.41 8.05 -5.91
CA HIS A 43 -10.07 7.35 -7.03
C HIS A 43 -9.03 6.75 -7.98
N ILE A 44 -8.12 5.95 -7.43
CA ILE A 44 -7.01 5.34 -8.16
C ILE A 44 -7.29 3.85 -8.35
N VAL A 45 -7.23 3.40 -9.59
CA VAL A 45 -7.41 1.99 -9.97
C VAL A 45 -6.08 1.44 -10.49
N ILE A 46 -5.64 0.31 -9.94
CA ILE A 46 -4.46 -0.42 -10.36
C ILE A 46 -4.87 -1.85 -10.64
N LYS A 47 -4.72 -2.31 -11.89
CA LYS A 47 -5.12 -3.68 -12.28
C LYS A 47 -4.05 -4.38 -13.11
N ARG A 48 -3.87 -5.68 -12.87
CA ARG A 48 -2.96 -6.53 -13.66
C ARG A 48 -1.56 -5.94 -13.77
N LEU A 49 -1.02 -5.54 -12.61
CA LEU A 49 0.35 -5.05 -12.48
C LEU A 49 1.29 -6.22 -12.19
N THR A 50 2.36 -6.34 -12.96
CA THR A 50 3.51 -7.17 -12.62
C THR A 50 4.69 -6.30 -12.24
N CYS A 51 5.28 -6.55 -11.07
CA CYS A 51 6.36 -5.75 -10.49
C CYS A 51 7.57 -6.60 -10.13
N ILE A 52 8.75 -6.09 -10.44
CA ILE A 52 10.04 -6.57 -9.93
C ILE A 52 10.76 -5.36 -9.31
N SER A 53 10.92 -5.36 -7.99
CA SER A 53 11.58 -4.27 -7.25
C SER A 53 12.33 -4.82 -6.03
N PRO A 54 13.56 -5.33 -6.19
CA PRO A 54 14.31 -6.00 -5.12
C PRO A 54 14.52 -5.15 -3.86
N ASP A 55 14.60 -3.84 -4.03
CA ASP A 55 14.94 -2.89 -2.97
C ASP A 55 13.76 -2.02 -2.51
N SER A 56 12.57 -2.18 -3.10
CA SER A 56 11.43 -1.35 -2.75
C SER A 56 10.06 -2.03 -2.95
N ALA A 57 8.97 -1.27 -3.01
CA ALA A 57 7.61 -1.81 -2.99
C ALA A 57 7.00 -2.00 -4.38
N MET A 58 6.05 -2.95 -4.49
CA MET A 58 5.17 -3.02 -5.65
C MET A 58 4.26 -1.79 -5.70
N ILE A 59 3.57 -1.49 -4.60
CA ILE A 59 2.76 -0.28 -4.45
C ILE A 59 3.11 0.38 -3.12
N ALA A 60 3.55 1.65 -3.17
CA ALA A 60 3.83 2.48 -2.02
C ALA A 60 2.79 3.61 -1.90
N LEU A 61 2.31 3.85 -0.69
CA LEU A 61 1.45 4.96 -0.30
C LEU A 61 2.28 5.88 0.59
N GLY A 62 2.60 7.08 0.09
CA GLY A 62 3.53 8.00 0.73
C GLY A 62 5.00 7.72 0.31
N SER A 63 5.99 8.29 1.06
CA SER A 63 5.93 9.01 2.35
C SER A 63 5.27 10.39 2.30
N GLU A 64 5.29 11.02 1.16
CA GLU A 64 4.65 12.30 0.90
C GLU A 64 3.14 12.07 0.71
N MET A 65 2.37 12.10 1.82
CA MET A 65 0.94 11.80 1.83
C MET A 65 0.10 12.87 2.56
N SER A 66 0.66 14.07 2.72
CA SER A 66 0.14 15.10 3.59
C SER A 66 -1.13 15.79 3.07
N GLY A 67 -1.40 15.71 1.75
CA GLY A 67 -2.68 16.12 1.18
C GLY A 67 -3.78 15.07 1.26
N GLY A 68 -3.42 13.84 1.68
CA GLY A 68 -4.32 12.70 1.78
C GLY A 68 -4.24 11.72 0.59
N ILE A 69 -4.46 10.44 0.88
CA ILE A 69 -4.61 9.37 -0.12
C ILE A 69 -5.89 8.59 0.23
N SER A 70 -6.79 8.43 -0.71
CA SER A 70 -8.03 7.66 -0.46
C SER A 70 -8.59 6.99 -1.71
N ASP A 71 -9.45 5.97 -1.49
CA ASP A 71 -10.11 5.19 -2.52
C ASP A 71 -9.10 4.69 -3.59
N VAL A 72 -8.15 3.89 -3.11
CA VAL A 72 -7.20 3.17 -3.95
C VAL A 72 -7.66 1.72 -4.07
N ARG A 73 -7.90 1.26 -5.28
CA ARG A 73 -8.40 -0.07 -5.60
C ARG A 73 -7.39 -0.80 -6.47
N ALA A 74 -6.76 -1.83 -5.90
CA ALA A 74 -5.75 -2.60 -6.59
C ALA A 74 -6.16 -4.08 -6.67
N GLU A 75 -6.11 -4.67 -7.86
CA GLU A 75 -6.50 -6.06 -8.08
C GLU A 75 -5.67 -6.77 -9.15
N ASP A 76 -5.55 -8.09 -9.02
CA ASP A 76 -4.82 -8.96 -9.95
C ASP A 76 -3.34 -8.56 -10.08
N LEU A 77 -2.63 -8.59 -8.96
CA LEU A 77 -1.26 -8.10 -8.85
C LEU A 77 -0.27 -9.26 -8.76
N THR A 78 0.85 -9.12 -9.42
CA THR A 78 1.97 -10.05 -9.35
C THR A 78 3.24 -9.32 -8.93
N ALA A 79 3.92 -9.82 -7.89
CA ALA A 79 5.25 -9.33 -7.55
C ALA A 79 6.26 -10.47 -7.51
N ILE A 80 7.43 -10.25 -8.11
CA ILE A 80 8.51 -11.22 -8.19
C ILE A 80 9.78 -10.55 -7.68
N ASN A 81 10.50 -11.17 -6.77
CA ASN A 81 11.74 -10.62 -6.20
C ASN A 81 11.58 -9.14 -5.83
N THR A 82 10.62 -8.86 -4.94
CA THR A 82 10.24 -7.50 -4.55
C THR A 82 10.32 -7.34 -3.04
N GLU A 83 10.80 -6.19 -2.55
CA GLU A 83 10.99 -6.01 -1.11
C GLU A 83 9.66 -6.11 -0.36
N SER A 84 8.63 -5.38 -0.79
CA SER A 84 7.30 -5.47 -0.18
C SER A 84 6.18 -5.36 -1.22
N ALA A 85 5.05 -6.04 -0.99
CA ALA A 85 3.92 -5.92 -1.90
C ALA A 85 3.23 -4.57 -1.72
N ILE A 86 2.68 -4.30 -0.56
CA ILE A 86 2.04 -3.02 -0.24
C ILE A 86 2.80 -2.36 0.91
N ARG A 87 3.18 -1.09 0.73
CA ARG A 87 3.94 -0.33 1.71
C ARG A 87 3.28 1.00 2.00
N ILE A 88 2.94 1.26 3.27
CA ILE A 88 2.49 2.57 3.75
C ILE A 88 3.66 3.22 4.48
N LYS A 89 4.06 4.40 4.01
CA LYS A 89 5.18 5.17 4.55
C LYS A 89 4.64 6.48 5.11
N THR A 90 4.72 6.67 6.44
CA THR A 90 4.30 7.92 7.10
C THR A 90 5.09 8.18 8.37
N ALA A 91 4.90 9.33 8.98
CA ALA A 91 5.53 9.74 10.24
C ALA A 91 4.70 10.84 10.91
N ALA A 92 5.00 11.12 12.19
CA ALA A 92 4.59 12.38 12.82
C ALA A 92 5.11 13.56 11.98
N GLY A 93 4.32 14.59 11.82
CA GLY A 93 4.60 15.74 10.96
C GLY A 93 3.99 15.63 9.55
N ARG A 94 3.56 14.44 9.13
CA ARG A 94 2.89 14.27 7.83
C ARG A 94 1.49 14.87 7.80
N GLY A 95 0.71 14.76 8.90
CA GLY A 95 -0.72 15.06 8.84
C GLY A 95 -1.40 14.27 7.72
N GLY A 96 -2.49 14.78 7.17
CA GLY A 96 -3.22 14.12 6.08
C GLY A 96 -3.78 12.76 6.47
N TYR A 97 -4.01 11.91 5.49
CA TYR A 97 -4.60 10.58 5.73
C TYR A 97 -4.22 9.58 4.64
N VAL A 98 -4.28 8.28 4.99
CA VAL A 98 -4.36 7.17 4.05
C VAL A 98 -5.54 6.32 4.45
N LYS A 99 -6.60 6.31 3.64
CA LYS A 99 -7.86 5.62 3.96
C LYS A 99 -8.53 4.99 2.75
N ASP A 100 -9.42 4.03 3.02
CA ASP A 100 -10.18 3.35 1.97
C ASP A 100 -9.26 2.72 0.91
N ILE A 101 -8.31 1.91 1.40
CA ILE A 101 -7.37 1.18 0.57
C ILE A 101 -7.88 -0.25 0.42
N PHE A 102 -8.07 -0.70 -0.81
CA PHE A 102 -8.62 -2.00 -1.14
C PHE A 102 -7.67 -2.74 -2.09
N VAL A 103 -7.15 -3.87 -1.64
CA VAL A 103 -6.25 -4.70 -2.45
C VAL A 103 -6.72 -6.14 -2.42
N LYS A 104 -6.89 -6.75 -3.59
CA LYS A 104 -7.27 -8.16 -3.72
C LYS A 104 -6.51 -8.88 -4.84
N GLY A 105 -6.33 -10.19 -4.68
CA GLY A 105 -5.75 -11.01 -5.73
C GLY A 105 -4.26 -10.73 -5.94
N MET A 106 -3.43 -11.04 -4.94
CA MET A 106 -1.98 -10.91 -5.07
C MET A 106 -1.30 -12.27 -5.18
N ASN A 107 -0.49 -12.46 -6.23
CA ASN A 107 0.44 -13.58 -6.39
C ASN A 107 1.87 -13.07 -6.19
N LEU A 108 2.52 -13.51 -5.14
CA LEU A 108 3.80 -12.96 -4.69
C LEU A 108 4.86 -14.07 -4.63
N THR A 109 6.03 -13.80 -5.20
CA THR A 109 7.14 -14.76 -5.20
C THR A 109 8.44 -14.08 -4.83
N THR A 110 9.15 -14.62 -3.82
CA THR A 110 10.43 -14.09 -3.32
C THR A 110 10.28 -12.67 -2.79
N MET A 111 9.66 -12.58 -1.61
CA MET A 111 9.37 -11.30 -0.96
C MET A 111 10.17 -11.16 0.34
N LYS A 112 10.59 -9.93 0.68
CA LYS A 112 11.08 -9.64 2.03
C LYS A 112 9.92 -9.45 3.00
N TYR A 113 8.87 -8.69 2.59
CA TYR A 113 7.62 -8.49 3.33
C TYR A 113 6.42 -8.64 2.40
N VAL A 114 5.31 -9.21 2.89
CA VAL A 114 4.02 -9.10 2.18
C VAL A 114 3.38 -7.76 2.49
N PHE A 115 3.20 -7.45 3.79
CA PHE A 115 2.62 -6.18 4.23
C PHE A 115 3.62 -5.36 5.04
N TRP A 116 3.78 -4.09 4.69
CA TRP A 116 4.66 -3.20 5.44
C TRP A 116 4.01 -1.82 5.64
N MET A 117 3.81 -1.45 6.91
CA MET A 117 3.36 -0.12 7.31
C MET A 117 4.34 0.45 8.32
N THR A 118 4.72 1.70 8.18
CA THR A 118 5.59 2.38 9.13
C THR A 118 5.14 3.80 9.43
N GLY A 119 4.95 4.11 10.73
CA GLY A 119 4.73 5.44 11.28
C GLY A 119 6.01 6.16 11.68
N ALA A 120 7.18 5.67 11.27
CA ALA A 120 8.48 6.22 11.65
C ALA A 120 9.41 6.47 10.44
N TYR A 121 8.84 6.91 9.34
CA TYR A 121 9.59 7.24 8.12
C TYR A 121 10.17 8.66 8.25
N LYS A 122 11.39 8.75 8.76
CA LYS A 122 12.04 9.98 9.28
C LYS A 122 12.56 10.97 8.23
N SER A 123 11.97 11.04 7.06
CA SER A 123 12.37 12.03 6.05
C SER A 123 11.41 13.21 6.10
N HIS A 124 11.92 14.43 6.19
CA HIS A 124 11.15 15.67 6.17
C HIS A 124 11.78 16.66 5.19
N PRO A 125 11.02 17.57 4.55
CA PRO A 125 11.58 18.52 3.58
C PRO A 125 12.48 19.55 4.26
N ASP A 126 12.17 19.92 5.49
CA ASP A 126 12.97 20.82 6.32
C ASP A 126 12.75 20.53 7.81
N PRO A 127 13.55 21.15 8.72
CA PRO A 127 13.46 20.90 10.16
C PRO A 127 12.25 21.55 10.85
N ASN A 128 11.47 22.39 10.17
CA ASN A 128 10.41 23.20 10.77
C ASN A 128 9.01 22.57 10.68
N TYR A 129 8.91 21.30 10.36
CA TYR A 129 7.63 20.59 10.32
C TYR A 129 6.94 20.56 11.69
N ASP A 130 5.61 20.56 11.72
CA ASP A 130 4.85 20.42 12.97
C ASP A 130 4.78 18.93 13.41
N PRO A 131 5.50 18.49 14.42
CA PRO A 131 5.48 17.11 14.88
C PRO A 131 4.12 16.68 15.47
N LYS A 132 3.19 17.60 15.70
CA LYS A 132 1.83 17.33 16.18
C LYS A 132 0.86 17.06 15.03
N ALA A 133 1.24 17.32 13.78
CA ALA A 133 0.47 16.96 12.61
C ALA A 133 0.54 15.43 12.41
N LEU A 134 -0.37 14.69 13.05
CA LEU A 134 -0.44 13.24 12.97
C LEU A 134 -1.25 12.80 11.75
N PRO A 135 -0.86 11.70 11.07
CA PRO A 135 -1.56 11.18 9.89
C PRO A 135 -2.68 10.22 10.29
N ASP A 136 -3.87 10.35 9.75
CA ASP A 136 -4.95 9.37 9.93
C ASP A 136 -4.79 8.18 8.97
N ILE A 137 -4.43 7.00 9.49
CA ILE A 137 -4.27 5.77 8.71
C ILE A 137 -5.36 4.77 9.11
N THR A 138 -6.35 4.57 8.22
CA THR A 138 -7.52 3.77 8.55
C THR A 138 -8.16 3.11 7.30
N GLY A 139 -8.93 2.04 7.51
CA GLY A 139 -9.68 1.42 6.40
C GLY A 139 -8.77 0.72 5.37
N ILE A 140 -7.78 -0.06 5.83
CA ILE A 140 -6.82 -0.76 5.00
C ILE A 140 -7.26 -2.21 4.82
N ASN A 141 -7.60 -2.61 3.61
CA ASN A 141 -8.24 -3.90 3.32
C ASN A 141 -7.41 -4.73 2.34
N TYR A 142 -6.97 -5.90 2.78
CA TYR A 142 -6.23 -6.87 1.98
C TYR A 142 -6.96 -8.20 1.95
N ARG A 143 -7.12 -8.78 0.76
CA ARG A 143 -7.69 -10.13 0.64
C ARG A 143 -7.18 -10.91 -0.55
N ASP A 144 -7.32 -12.23 -0.50
CA ASP A 144 -6.98 -13.16 -1.57
C ASP A 144 -5.51 -13.04 -1.97
N VAL A 145 -4.61 -13.42 -1.05
CA VAL A 145 -3.16 -13.31 -1.23
C VAL A 145 -2.50 -14.68 -1.13
N VAL A 146 -1.73 -15.02 -2.14
CA VAL A 146 -0.85 -16.18 -2.13
C VAL A 146 0.60 -15.69 -2.27
N ALA A 147 1.45 -16.07 -1.33
CA ALA A 147 2.84 -15.64 -1.32
C ALA A 147 3.78 -16.83 -1.05
N THR A 148 4.87 -16.91 -1.80
CA THR A 148 5.89 -17.96 -1.67
C THR A 148 7.29 -17.35 -1.56
N GLY A 149 8.20 -18.04 -0.83
CA GLY A 149 9.56 -17.57 -0.66
C GLY A 149 9.67 -16.28 0.18
N VAL A 150 8.81 -16.11 1.18
CA VAL A 150 8.68 -14.89 1.99
C VAL A 150 9.63 -14.93 3.19
N LYS A 151 10.34 -13.84 3.46
CA LYS A 151 11.21 -13.72 4.66
C LYS A 151 10.43 -13.33 5.90
N MET A 152 9.41 -12.48 5.78
CA MET A 152 8.57 -12.02 6.88
C MET A 152 7.17 -11.66 6.36
N SER A 153 6.13 -12.15 7.00
CA SER A 153 4.75 -11.92 6.58
C SER A 153 4.36 -10.44 6.65
N ALA A 154 4.59 -9.81 7.79
CA ALA A 154 4.20 -8.41 7.96
C ALA A 154 5.06 -7.65 8.97
N ARG A 155 5.25 -6.36 8.69
CA ARG A 155 5.76 -5.35 9.60
C ARG A 155 4.77 -4.18 9.63
N LEU A 156 3.95 -4.15 10.69
CA LEU A 156 2.86 -3.18 10.85
C LEU A 156 3.15 -2.31 12.08
N GLN A 157 3.67 -1.12 11.86
CA GLN A 157 4.14 -0.23 12.91
C GLN A 157 3.47 1.14 12.76
N GLY A 158 2.43 1.36 13.56
CA GLY A 158 1.75 2.65 13.70
C GLY A 158 2.52 3.64 14.60
N ILE A 159 1.88 4.71 14.98
CA ILE A 159 2.41 5.76 15.85
C ILE A 159 1.83 5.59 17.26
N SER A 160 2.64 5.78 18.31
CA SER A 160 2.26 5.47 19.70
C SER A 160 0.96 6.13 20.17
N ASN A 161 0.74 7.38 19.82
CA ASN A 161 -0.46 8.13 20.22
C ASN A 161 -1.48 8.28 19.08
N ASP A 162 -1.22 7.60 17.94
CA ASP A 162 -2.01 7.69 16.73
C ASP A 162 -1.94 6.33 16.00
N PRO A 163 -2.63 5.31 16.52
CA PRO A 163 -2.56 3.96 15.99
C PRO A 163 -3.22 3.88 14.62
N PHE A 164 -2.67 3.02 13.76
CA PHE A 164 -3.32 2.68 12.49
C PHE A 164 -4.50 1.75 12.75
N THR A 165 -5.67 2.08 12.24
CA THR A 165 -6.93 1.43 12.62
C THR A 165 -7.67 0.79 11.46
N ASN A 166 -8.68 -0.02 11.76
CA ASN A 166 -9.55 -0.64 10.76
C ASN A 166 -8.76 -1.39 9.68
N ILE A 167 -7.74 -2.13 10.08
CA ILE A 167 -6.99 -3.02 9.19
C ILE A 167 -7.75 -4.33 9.06
N CYS A 168 -8.04 -4.74 7.83
CA CYS A 168 -8.70 -6.01 7.53
C CYS A 168 -7.83 -6.85 6.61
N ILE A 169 -7.52 -8.10 7.00
CA ILE A 169 -6.72 -9.03 6.21
C ILE A 169 -7.45 -10.36 6.14
N SER A 170 -7.81 -10.84 4.95
CA SER A 170 -8.54 -12.09 4.81
C SER A 170 -8.07 -12.96 3.65
N ASN A 171 -8.21 -14.28 3.81
CA ASN A 171 -7.85 -15.27 2.81
C ASN A 171 -6.41 -15.10 2.32
N VAL A 172 -5.45 -15.30 3.22
CA VAL A 172 -4.01 -15.10 2.96
C VAL A 172 -3.23 -16.37 3.29
N THR A 173 -2.45 -16.84 2.34
CA THR A 173 -1.54 -17.97 2.52
C THR A 173 -0.11 -17.57 2.20
N ILE A 174 0.79 -17.66 3.17
CA ILE A 174 2.19 -17.29 3.02
C ILE A 174 3.08 -18.50 3.31
N GLN A 175 3.90 -18.87 2.33
CA GLN A 175 4.94 -19.87 2.45
C GLN A 175 6.31 -19.19 2.59
N PHE A 176 7.07 -19.62 3.59
CA PHE A 176 8.33 -18.97 3.89
C PHE A 176 9.46 -19.41 2.95
N SER A 177 10.48 -18.55 2.86
CA SER A 177 11.78 -18.89 2.30
C SER A 177 12.54 -19.88 3.24
N GLU A 178 13.65 -20.44 2.77
CA GLU A 178 14.51 -21.32 3.59
C GLU A 178 15.05 -20.65 4.85
N LYS A 179 15.23 -19.34 4.85
CA LYS A 179 15.75 -18.56 5.99
C LYS A 179 14.78 -17.42 6.37
N PRO A 180 13.62 -17.76 6.96
CA PRO A 180 12.64 -16.75 7.34
C PRO A 180 13.11 -15.98 8.58
N LYS A 181 12.50 -14.83 8.82
CA LYS A 181 12.67 -14.10 10.08
C LYS A 181 12.04 -14.87 11.24
N LYS A 182 12.63 -14.77 12.44
CA LYS A 182 12.12 -15.44 13.64
C LYS A 182 10.68 -15.04 13.98
N HIS A 183 10.37 -13.76 13.88
CA HIS A 183 9.03 -13.22 14.08
C HIS A 183 8.41 -12.88 12.72
N GLN A 184 7.31 -13.55 12.41
CA GLN A 184 6.66 -13.40 11.11
C GLN A 184 5.72 -12.19 11.03
N TRP A 185 5.15 -11.81 12.17
CA TRP A 185 4.33 -10.62 12.31
C TRP A 185 4.96 -9.72 13.38
N ASN A 186 5.26 -8.48 13.02
CA ASN A 186 5.70 -7.46 13.95
C ASN A 186 4.67 -6.32 13.92
N CYS A 187 3.86 -6.23 14.98
CA CYS A 187 2.76 -5.30 15.08
C CYS A 187 2.92 -4.42 16.32
N THR A 188 2.85 -3.10 16.13
CA THR A 188 2.83 -2.12 17.21
C THR A 188 1.90 -0.97 16.83
N TYR A 189 1.07 -0.53 17.76
CA TYR A 189 0.14 0.59 17.53
C TYR A 189 -0.72 0.42 16.27
N VAL A 190 -1.30 -0.76 16.11
CA VAL A 190 -2.24 -1.08 15.04
C VAL A 190 -3.45 -1.78 15.61
N SER A 191 -4.60 -1.68 14.93
CA SER A 191 -5.80 -2.44 15.29
C SER A 191 -6.59 -2.83 14.07
N GLY A 192 -7.27 -3.96 14.16
CA GLY A 192 -8.05 -4.48 13.05
C GLY A 192 -8.52 -5.90 13.28
N VAL A 193 -8.81 -6.60 12.20
CA VAL A 193 -9.30 -7.99 12.23
C VAL A 193 -8.71 -8.80 11.09
N THR A 194 -8.64 -10.12 11.29
CA THR A 194 -8.20 -11.04 10.24
C THR A 194 -9.19 -12.20 10.10
N SER A 195 -9.15 -12.89 8.96
CA SER A 195 -9.92 -14.11 8.72
C SER A 195 -9.20 -15.01 7.74
N ASN A 196 -9.01 -16.28 8.09
CA ASN A 196 -8.34 -17.26 7.23
C ASN A 196 -6.96 -16.79 6.76
N VAL A 197 -6.06 -16.51 7.71
CA VAL A 197 -4.68 -16.04 7.44
C VAL A 197 -3.67 -17.04 7.96
N THR A 198 -2.76 -17.49 7.12
CA THR A 198 -1.67 -18.40 7.46
C THR A 198 -0.34 -17.81 7.02
N PRO A 199 0.67 -17.70 7.91
CA PRO A 199 0.67 -18.05 9.33
C PRO A 199 -0.20 -17.11 10.18
N PRO A 200 -0.59 -17.52 11.40
CA PRO A 200 -1.43 -16.71 12.28
C PRO A 200 -0.85 -15.31 12.49
N PRO A 201 -1.68 -14.27 12.38
CA PRO A 201 -1.26 -12.88 12.61
C PRO A 201 -0.91 -12.59 14.09
N CYS A 202 -0.49 -11.34 14.35
CA CYS A 202 -0.26 -10.84 15.69
C CYS A 202 -1.59 -10.65 16.48
N GLU A 203 -1.51 -10.63 17.80
CA GLU A 203 -2.66 -10.48 18.70
C GLU A 203 -3.46 -9.18 18.50
N LEU A 204 -2.83 -8.12 17.98
CA LEU A 204 -3.50 -6.85 17.67
C LEU A 204 -4.45 -6.94 16.46
N LEU A 205 -4.41 -8.06 15.72
CA LEU A 205 -5.27 -8.36 14.59
C LEU A 205 -5.99 -9.70 14.79
N PRO A 206 -6.90 -9.80 15.78
CA PRO A 206 -7.58 -11.04 16.13
C PRO A 206 -8.38 -11.59 14.94
N GLU A 207 -8.50 -12.93 14.92
CA GLU A 207 -9.31 -13.62 13.93
C GLU A 207 -10.81 -13.42 14.20
N LYS A 208 -11.56 -13.08 13.14
CA LYS A 208 -13.02 -12.97 13.17
C LYS A 208 -13.61 -13.77 12.02
N LYS A 209 -14.26 -14.89 12.30
CA LYS A 209 -14.91 -15.75 11.31
C LYS A 209 -16.43 -15.75 11.46
N PRO A 210 -17.19 -15.81 10.36
CA PRO A 210 -16.72 -15.62 8.98
C PRO A 210 -16.55 -14.13 8.65
N LEU A 211 -15.46 -13.75 7.98
CA LEU A 211 -15.23 -12.40 7.52
C LEU A 211 -14.49 -12.43 6.18
N GLN A 212 -14.97 -11.67 5.22
CA GLN A 212 -14.24 -11.31 4.01
C GLN A 212 -14.03 -9.80 4.02
N CYS A 213 -12.77 -9.37 3.88
CA CYS A 213 -12.46 -7.94 3.85
C CYS A 213 -13.13 -7.27 2.64
N PRO A 214 -13.65 -6.06 2.82
CA PRO A 214 -14.38 -5.39 1.76
C PRO A 214 -13.49 -5.09 0.52
N PHE A 215 -14.12 -5.12 -0.62
CA PHE A 215 -13.60 -4.58 -1.87
C PHE A 215 -14.79 -3.99 -2.64
N PRO A 216 -14.72 -2.74 -3.10
CA PRO A 216 -15.83 -2.09 -3.81
C PRO A 216 -16.29 -2.88 -5.03
N THR A 217 -17.59 -2.99 -5.22
CA THR A 217 -18.19 -3.70 -6.38
C THR A 217 -18.59 -2.74 -7.51
N ASN A 218 -18.74 -1.46 -7.20
CA ASN A 218 -18.99 -0.42 -8.19
C ASN A 218 -17.69 0.00 -8.88
N SER A 219 -17.73 0.20 -10.18
CA SER A 219 -16.59 0.76 -10.92
C SER A 219 -16.47 2.27 -10.73
N LEU A 220 -15.24 2.76 -10.75
CA LEU A 220 -14.98 4.20 -10.81
C LEU A 220 -15.18 4.73 -12.23
N PRO A 221 -15.61 5.98 -12.42
CA PRO A 221 -15.81 6.57 -13.74
C PRO A 221 -14.61 6.44 -14.67
N ILE A 222 -13.38 6.53 -14.14
CA ILE A 222 -12.14 6.40 -14.91
C ILE A 222 -11.99 5.03 -15.59
N GLU A 223 -12.62 3.98 -15.07
CA GLU A 223 -12.56 2.63 -15.64
C GLU A 223 -13.32 2.50 -16.95
N SER A 224 -14.33 3.34 -17.17
CA SER A 224 -15.11 3.38 -18.42
C SER A 224 -14.49 4.26 -19.50
N VAL A 225 -13.46 5.04 -19.19
CA VAL A 225 -12.80 5.93 -20.15
C VAL A 225 -12.07 5.12 -21.20
N LYS A 226 -12.40 5.34 -22.47
CA LYS A 226 -11.72 4.71 -23.60
C LYS A 226 -10.27 5.20 -23.68
N LEU A 227 -9.33 4.28 -23.56
CA LEU A 227 -7.91 4.60 -23.72
C LEU A 227 -7.63 5.04 -25.15
N LYS A 228 -6.83 6.10 -25.29
CA LYS A 228 -6.29 6.50 -26.59
C LYS A 228 -5.04 5.66 -26.85
N SER A 229 -4.98 5.02 -27.99
CA SER A 229 -3.74 4.41 -28.47
C SER A 229 -2.81 5.51 -28.98
N CYS A 230 -1.56 5.51 -28.53
CA CYS A 230 -0.54 6.32 -29.19
C CYS A 230 -0.26 5.67 -30.54
N SER A 231 -0.71 6.28 -31.66
CA SER A 231 -0.25 5.87 -32.96
C SER A 231 1.22 6.27 -33.10
N THR A 232 2.09 5.30 -33.31
CA THR A 232 3.48 5.54 -33.71
C THR A 232 3.53 5.99 -35.18
N ASN A 233 2.84 7.05 -35.55
CA ASN A 233 3.24 7.79 -36.73
C ASN A 233 4.48 8.58 -36.34
N ALA A 234 5.59 7.86 -36.25
CA ALA A 234 6.90 8.50 -36.25
C ALA A 234 6.99 9.32 -37.53
N PHE A 235 7.08 10.61 -37.37
CA PHE A 235 7.59 11.45 -38.45
C PHE A 235 9.05 11.07 -38.68
N PHE A 236 9.32 10.39 -39.80
CA PHE A 236 10.64 10.29 -40.37
C PHE A 236 10.86 11.47 -41.27
#